data_b1588443d2e9f8964a278e9f53f2c641
#
_entry.id   b1588443d2e9f8964a278e9f53f2c641
#
_cell.length_a   1.000
_cell.length_b   1.000
_cell.length_c   1.000
_cell.angle_alpha   90.00
_cell.angle_beta   90.00
_cell.angle_gamma   90.00
#
_symmetry.space_group_name_H-M   'P 1'
#
loop_
_entity.id
_entity.type
_entity.pdbx_description
1 polymer ?
#
loop_
_entity_poly.entity_id
_entity_poly.type
_entity_poly.pdbx_seq_one_letter_code
_entity_poly.pdbx_strand_id
1 'polypeptide(L)'
;MNNIGKLQGSMPIARVGGNTQDIAIFNESQKTSIVGIIRPNISADYPTIITIGPSFFESYQTMPNGTKFTHGFNMGANSSAARSGTWASVPYACKAIGSNLDFWEYGNEPDLFHASGYRPDNWTEADYVSEWINGTNTIEQAVKTACPDLLGAKFMAPSFAGIGVNSYFTLAPVEAWKQGINKNGNVGIVSSHNYMGVSTDLGITLQGTLMNHSNIIVKADAQLNVSRGIREVGTSMDLDLPFILGEHNSLARQGRPGLSNSFGAALWGVDWNLYLASKNISRSHMHQGTNYRYQSWQPIQTNLSTIGTKPPYYGNLAVAAFLHKPSPSTRLHISHLVSSTESAAQYAAYTNNTLTRLLVVDLHTYNTTANNFTTPFARPKDVYKFQLPSCCKGEGKVKRLMAEGSDATSGITWDGYSFDYELGEGRPVRIANITREKILSIDGKGVLSVEIPWSSAAIVELDC
;
A
#
# COMPACT_ATOMS: atom_id res chain seq x y z
N MET A 1 -7.34 -10.70 3.67
CA MET A 1 -6.69 -10.13 4.87
C MET A 1 -6.19 -11.23 5.83
N ASN A 2 -6.98 -12.26 6.18
CA ASN A 2 -6.57 -13.33 7.10
C ASN A 2 -5.27 -14.05 6.70
N ASN A 3 -5.07 -14.36 5.42
CA ASN A 3 -3.83 -15.02 4.97
C ASN A 3 -2.61 -14.14 5.17
N ILE A 4 -2.72 -12.83 4.85
CA ILE A 4 -1.67 -11.85 5.09
C ILE A 4 -1.38 -11.72 6.58
N GLY A 5 -2.43 -11.61 7.41
CA GLY A 5 -2.29 -11.54 8.86
C GLY A 5 -1.59 -12.75 9.47
N LYS A 6 -1.91 -13.95 9.00
CA LYS A 6 -1.23 -15.21 9.42
C LYS A 6 0.24 -15.23 9.02
N LEU A 7 0.58 -14.77 7.82
CA LEU A 7 1.96 -14.73 7.35
C LEU A 7 2.78 -13.67 8.07
N GLN A 8 2.22 -12.50 8.31
CA GLN A 8 2.91 -11.37 8.94
C GLN A 8 2.99 -11.48 10.47
N GLY A 9 2.04 -12.15 11.11
CA GLY A 9 1.88 -12.21 12.57
C GLY A 9 1.05 -11.07 13.15
N SER A 10 0.44 -10.23 12.31
CA SER A 10 -0.49 -9.17 12.68
C SER A 10 -1.44 -8.85 11.52
N MET A 11 -2.67 -8.44 11.82
CA MET A 11 -3.63 -8.08 10.78
C MET A 11 -3.19 -6.81 10.06
N PRO A 12 -3.41 -6.73 8.73
CA PRO A 12 -3.22 -5.49 7.98
C PRO A 12 -4.12 -4.38 8.52
N ILE A 13 -3.61 -3.15 8.50
CA ILE A 13 -4.39 -1.95 8.82
C ILE A 13 -5.10 -1.49 7.54
N ALA A 14 -6.38 -1.17 7.65
CA ALA A 14 -7.17 -0.68 6.55
C ALA A 14 -7.34 0.85 6.64
N ARG A 15 -6.92 1.57 5.60
CA ARG A 15 -7.29 2.97 5.41
C ARG A 15 -8.59 3.03 4.60
N VAL A 16 -9.63 3.56 5.20
CA VAL A 16 -10.93 3.80 4.57
C VAL A 16 -10.97 5.27 4.16
N GLY A 17 -10.65 5.52 2.91
CA GLY A 17 -10.43 6.88 2.40
C GLY A 17 -10.20 6.92 0.90
N GLY A 18 -9.25 7.75 0.45
CA GLY A 18 -8.96 7.99 -0.95
C GLY A 18 -9.89 9.03 -1.59
N ASN A 19 -9.88 9.16 -2.92
CA ASN A 19 -10.69 10.16 -3.62
C ASN A 19 -12.18 10.12 -3.26
N THR A 20 -12.70 8.94 -2.94
CA THR A 20 -14.12 8.78 -2.58
C THR A 20 -14.48 9.43 -1.25
N GLN A 21 -13.53 9.57 -0.33
CA GLN A 21 -13.75 10.26 0.94
C GLN A 21 -14.15 11.73 0.72
N ASP A 22 -13.53 12.43 -0.23
CA ASP A 22 -13.76 13.86 -0.47
C ASP A 22 -14.97 14.17 -1.37
N ILE A 23 -15.62 13.14 -1.90
CA ILE A 23 -16.88 13.26 -2.64
C ILE A 23 -18.07 12.61 -1.94
N ALA A 24 -17.83 11.77 -0.92
CA ALA A 24 -18.91 11.11 -0.19
C ALA A 24 -19.61 12.09 0.76
N ILE A 25 -20.92 12.24 0.57
CA ILE A 25 -21.77 13.09 1.41
C ILE A 25 -22.63 12.19 2.29
N PHE A 26 -22.51 12.37 3.60
CA PHE A 26 -23.32 11.63 4.56
C PHE A 26 -24.76 12.17 4.59
N ASN A 27 -25.73 11.27 4.54
CA ASN A 27 -27.15 11.55 4.66
C ASN A 27 -27.76 10.60 5.71
N GLU A 28 -28.07 11.13 6.87
CA GLU A 28 -28.59 10.36 8.00
C GLU A 28 -29.93 9.66 7.69
N SER A 29 -30.74 10.21 6.80
CA SER A 29 -32.01 9.61 6.40
C SER A 29 -31.88 8.49 5.36
N GLN A 30 -30.71 8.33 4.76
CA GLN A 30 -30.45 7.32 3.72
C GLN A 30 -30.42 5.92 4.34
N LYS A 31 -31.30 5.04 3.87
CA LYS A 31 -31.37 3.63 4.33
C LYS A 31 -30.30 2.74 3.68
N THR A 32 -29.95 3.03 2.43
CA THR A 32 -28.92 2.30 1.69
C THR A 32 -27.54 2.74 2.17
N SER A 33 -26.63 1.79 2.39
CA SER A 33 -25.28 2.06 2.88
C SER A 33 -24.53 3.04 1.99
N ILE A 34 -24.57 2.85 0.68
CA ILE A 34 -23.92 3.69 -0.32
C ILE A 34 -24.76 3.79 -1.58
N VAL A 35 -24.87 4.99 -2.12
CA VAL A 35 -25.41 5.25 -3.46
C VAL A 35 -24.35 5.98 -4.25
N GLY A 36 -23.96 5.40 -5.39
CA GLY A 36 -22.93 5.95 -6.26
C GLY A 36 -23.46 6.16 -7.67
N ILE A 37 -23.14 7.30 -8.29
CA ILE A 37 -23.47 7.61 -9.67
C ILE A 37 -22.18 7.64 -10.48
N ILE A 38 -22.05 6.68 -11.41
CA ILE A 38 -20.96 6.63 -12.37
C ILE A 38 -21.30 7.55 -13.55
N ARG A 39 -20.34 8.41 -13.91
CA ARG A 39 -20.39 9.23 -15.12
C ARG A 39 -19.28 8.75 -16.05
N PRO A 40 -19.56 7.91 -17.07
CA PRO A 40 -18.56 7.27 -17.90
C PRO A 40 -17.61 8.23 -18.63
N ASN A 41 -18.08 9.44 -18.92
CA ASN A 41 -17.27 10.52 -19.51
C ASN A 41 -16.19 11.08 -18.57
N ILE A 42 -16.31 10.82 -17.25
CA ILE A 42 -15.30 11.20 -16.23
C ILE A 42 -14.51 9.97 -15.82
N SER A 43 -15.19 8.91 -15.39
CA SER A 43 -14.60 7.61 -15.07
C SER A 43 -15.65 6.51 -15.19
N ALA A 44 -15.27 5.41 -15.85
CA ALA A 44 -16.10 4.20 -15.88
C ALA A 44 -15.86 3.29 -14.64
N ASP A 45 -14.80 3.52 -13.89
CA ASP A 45 -14.33 2.64 -12.82
C ASP A 45 -14.96 2.95 -11.46
N TYR A 46 -15.25 4.22 -11.19
CA TYR A 46 -15.76 4.64 -9.89
C TYR A 46 -16.85 5.72 -9.99
N PRO A 47 -17.75 5.76 -9.00
CA PRO A 47 -18.78 6.82 -8.95
C PRO A 47 -18.14 8.18 -8.65
N THR A 48 -18.59 9.22 -9.34
CA THR A 48 -18.15 10.61 -9.15
C THR A 48 -19.09 11.41 -8.24
N ILE A 49 -20.24 10.85 -7.88
CA ILE A 49 -21.16 11.36 -6.87
C ILE A 49 -21.46 10.19 -5.94
N ILE A 50 -21.25 10.39 -4.65
CA ILE A 50 -21.46 9.36 -3.63
C ILE A 50 -22.27 9.97 -2.49
N THR A 51 -23.31 9.25 -2.05
CA THR A 51 -23.94 9.49 -0.75
C THR A 51 -23.86 8.24 0.09
N ILE A 52 -23.60 8.39 1.39
CA ILE A 52 -23.53 7.31 2.36
C ILE A 52 -24.55 7.50 3.47
N GLY A 53 -25.17 6.41 3.89
CA GLY A 53 -26.08 6.37 5.03
C GLY A 53 -25.44 5.78 6.28
N PRO A 54 -26.17 5.74 7.41
CA PRO A 54 -25.69 5.16 8.67
C PRO A 54 -25.18 3.72 8.53
N SER A 55 -25.82 2.89 7.74
CA SER A 55 -25.42 1.49 7.52
C SER A 55 -24.09 1.32 6.77
N PHE A 56 -23.51 2.38 6.18
CA PHE A 56 -22.16 2.34 5.63
C PHE A 56 -21.14 1.95 6.70
N PHE A 57 -21.30 2.47 7.90
CA PHE A 57 -20.35 2.25 9.00
C PHE A 57 -20.41 0.84 9.59
N GLU A 58 -21.47 0.06 9.35
CA GLU A 58 -21.56 -1.34 9.73
C GLU A 58 -20.49 -2.20 9.04
N SER A 59 -19.95 -1.74 7.89
CA SER A 59 -18.89 -2.41 7.15
C SER A 59 -17.62 -2.65 7.97
N TYR A 60 -17.31 -1.81 8.96
CA TYR A 60 -16.17 -2.01 9.85
C TYR A 60 -16.26 -3.31 10.65
N GLN A 61 -17.47 -3.77 10.95
CA GLN A 61 -17.73 -5.02 11.70
C GLN A 61 -17.59 -6.26 10.81
N THR A 62 -17.58 -6.12 9.49
CA THR A 62 -17.43 -7.25 8.55
C THR A 62 -15.97 -7.63 8.30
N MET A 63 -15.04 -6.81 8.75
CA MET A 63 -13.62 -7.06 8.59
C MET A 63 -13.11 -8.08 9.64
N PRO A 64 -12.03 -8.83 9.34
CA PRO A 64 -11.48 -9.79 10.29
C PRO A 64 -11.11 -9.15 11.63
N ASN A 65 -11.32 -9.90 12.71
CA ASN A 65 -10.94 -9.46 14.06
C ASN A 65 -9.48 -9.04 14.13
N GLY A 66 -9.21 -7.95 14.85
CA GLY A 66 -7.88 -7.36 14.99
C GLY A 66 -7.48 -6.42 13.85
N THR A 67 -8.34 -6.21 12.86
CA THR A 67 -8.13 -5.15 11.86
C THR A 67 -8.25 -3.79 12.53
N LYS A 68 -7.23 -2.95 12.36
CA LYS A 68 -7.26 -1.54 12.73
C LYS A 68 -7.64 -0.68 11.53
N PHE A 69 -8.23 0.49 11.79
CA PHE A 69 -8.75 1.36 10.75
C PHE A 69 -8.23 2.78 10.87
N THR A 70 -7.76 3.34 9.77
CA THR A 70 -7.72 4.79 9.56
C THR A 70 -8.98 5.18 8.81
N HIS A 71 -9.73 6.16 9.32
CA HIS A 71 -10.98 6.63 8.68
C HIS A 71 -10.83 8.06 8.19
N GLY A 72 -11.16 8.27 6.92
CA GLY A 72 -11.10 9.55 6.24
C GLY A 72 -12.42 10.30 6.25
N PHE A 73 -12.39 11.57 6.68
CA PHE A 73 -13.51 12.52 6.62
C PHE A 73 -13.38 13.44 5.41
N ASN A 74 -14.50 13.80 4.82
CA ASN A 74 -14.59 14.64 3.63
C ASN A 74 -14.14 16.08 3.93
N MET A 75 -12.98 16.48 3.37
CA MET A 75 -12.52 17.88 3.34
C MET A 75 -12.83 18.55 2.00
N GLY A 76 -13.08 17.78 0.93
CA GLY A 76 -13.44 18.29 -0.40
C GLY A 76 -14.79 19.00 -0.45
N ALA A 77 -15.62 18.81 0.57
CA ALA A 77 -16.93 19.45 0.68
C ALA A 77 -16.83 20.99 0.56
N ASN A 78 -17.45 21.55 -0.48
CA ASN A 78 -17.37 22.98 -0.82
C ASN A 78 -18.64 23.77 -0.46
N SER A 79 -19.71 23.11 0.06
CA SER A 79 -20.94 23.75 0.54
C SER A 79 -21.14 23.52 2.03
N SER A 80 -21.87 24.44 2.69
CA SER A 80 -22.22 24.30 4.12
C SER A 80 -23.00 23.02 4.40
N ALA A 81 -23.91 22.64 3.52
CA ALA A 81 -24.72 21.41 3.66
C ALA A 81 -23.85 20.16 3.59
N ALA A 82 -22.90 20.08 2.64
CA ALA A 82 -21.99 18.94 2.51
C ALA A 82 -21.04 18.84 3.74
N ARG A 83 -20.53 19.98 4.23
CA ARG A 83 -19.71 20.01 5.46
C ARG A 83 -20.49 19.57 6.69
N SER A 84 -21.75 20.02 6.82
CA SER A 84 -22.64 19.55 7.90
C SER A 84 -22.81 18.03 7.88
N GLY A 85 -22.92 17.42 6.68
CA GLY A 85 -22.94 15.97 6.52
C GLY A 85 -21.64 15.31 7.04
N THR A 86 -20.48 15.90 6.75
CA THR A 86 -19.20 15.40 7.30
C THR A 86 -19.22 15.36 8.82
N TRP A 87 -19.63 16.45 9.48
CA TRP A 87 -19.70 16.52 10.93
C TRP A 87 -20.72 15.56 11.53
N ALA A 88 -21.87 15.41 10.88
CA ALA A 88 -22.91 14.47 11.28
C ALA A 88 -22.47 12.99 11.18
N SER A 89 -21.50 12.67 10.31
CA SER A 89 -20.97 11.31 10.17
C SER A 89 -20.07 10.87 11.31
N VAL A 90 -19.42 11.81 12.05
CA VAL A 90 -18.42 11.52 13.08
C VAL A 90 -18.94 10.57 14.17
N PRO A 91 -20.14 10.78 14.76
CA PRO A 91 -20.68 9.87 15.77
C PRO A 91 -20.88 8.43 15.26
N TYR A 92 -21.22 8.26 13.98
CA TYR A 92 -21.40 6.94 13.36
C TYR A 92 -20.06 6.26 13.16
N ALA A 93 -19.07 6.97 12.61
CA ALA A 93 -17.73 6.46 12.40
C ALA A 93 -17.08 6.03 13.74
N CYS A 94 -17.07 6.90 14.74
CA CYS A 94 -16.39 6.62 16.01
C CYS A 94 -17.03 5.46 16.78
N LYS A 95 -18.38 5.34 16.78
CA LYS A 95 -19.08 4.21 17.42
C LYS A 95 -18.84 2.89 16.70
N ALA A 96 -18.81 2.89 15.37
CA ALA A 96 -18.61 1.69 14.58
C ALA A 96 -17.17 1.15 14.66
N ILE A 97 -16.18 2.02 14.70
CA ILE A 97 -14.76 1.65 14.74
C ILE A 97 -14.32 1.32 16.17
N GLY A 98 -14.72 2.15 17.16
CA GLY A 98 -14.38 1.95 18.55
C GLY A 98 -12.87 1.80 18.78
N SER A 99 -12.47 0.87 19.64
CA SER A 99 -11.07 0.58 19.96
C SER A 99 -10.22 0.07 18.79
N ASN A 100 -10.82 -0.19 17.62
CA ASN A 100 -10.10 -0.55 16.40
C ASN A 100 -9.60 0.66 15.62
N LEU A 101 -9.86 1.87 16.09
CA LEU A 101 -9.30 3.07 15.48
C LEU A 101 -7.77 3.07 15.56
N ASP A 102 -7.13 3.36 14.42
CA ASP A 102 -5.70 3.63 14.30
C ASP A 102 -5.48 5.15 14.24
N PHE A 103 -5.99 5.79 13.20
CA PHE A 103 -5.96 7.25 13.04
C PHE A 103 -7.26 7.76 12.41
N TRP A 104 -7.56 9.02 12.65
CA TRP A 104 -8.43 9.82 11.81
C TRP A 104 -7.66 10.39 10.63
N GLU A 105 -8.32 10.71 9.55
CA GLU A 105 -7.79 11.47 8.44
C GLU A 105 -8.82 12.53 8.04
N TYR A 106 -8.38 13.75 7.71
CA TYR A 106 -9.27 14.80 7.24
C TYR A 106 -8.74 15.37 5.93
N GLY A 107 -9.38 14.98 4.83
CA GLY A 107 -8.98 15.28 3.46
C GLY A 107 -8.03 14.25 2.85
N ASN A 108 -8.23 13.98 1.56
CA ASN A 108 -7.38 13.15 0.72
C ASN A 108 -6.83 13.99 -0.43
N GLU A 109 -5.52 14.04 -0.58
CA GLU A 109 -4.84 14.76 -1.66
C GLU A 109 -5.31 16.22 -1.83
N PRO A 110 -5.33 17.04 -0.75
CA PRO A 110 -5.76 18.43 -0.84
C PRO A 110 -4.96 19.27 -1.83
N ASP A 111 -3.73 18.89 -2.15
CA ASP A 111 -2.89 19.50 -3.18
C ASP A 111 -3.45 19.34 -4.61
N LEU A 112 -4.51 18.51 -4.79
CA LEU A 112 -5.29 18.37 -6.02
C LEU A 112 -6.65 19.09 -5.98
N PHE A 113 -7.02 19.76 -4.89
CA PHE A 113 -8.34 20.36 -4.72
C PHE A 113 -8.62 21.50 -5.71
N HIS A 114 -7.59 22.23 -6.12
CA HIS A 114 -7.69 23.18 -7.23
C HIS A 114 -8.11 22.47 -8.53
N ALA A 115 -7.36 21.45 -8.95
CA ALA A 115 -7.64 20.70 -10.19
C ALA A 115 -9.01 20.00 -10.16
N SER A 116 -9.52 19.66 -8.97
CA SER A 116 -10.83 19.04 -8.75
C SER A 116 -11.97 20.06 -8.63
N GLY A 117 -11.66 21.35 -8.61
CA GLY A 117 -12.66 22.43 -8.44
C GLY A 117 -13.22 22.53 -7.02
N TYR A 118 -12.58 21.95 -6.02
CA TYR A 118 -13.01 22.02 -4.62
C TYR A 118 -12.53 23.29 -3.92
N ARG A 119 -11.42 23.87 -4.40
CA ARG A 119 -10.85 25.11 -3.89
C ARG A 119 -10.44 26.02 -5.05
N PRO A 120 -10.39 27.36 -4.82
CA PRO A 120 -9.99 28.30 -5.85
C PRO A 120 -8.47 28.24 -6.14
N ASP A 121 -8.07 28.81 -7.26
CA ASP A 121 -6.69 28.81 -7.77
C ASP A 121 -5.67 29.43 -6.80
N ASN A 122 -6.09 30.38 -5.98
CA ASN A 122 -5.28 31.10 -5.01
C ASN A 122 -5.30 30.51 -3.61
N TRP A 123 -5.82 29.27 -3.45
CA TRP A 123 -5.81 28.57 -2.16
C TRP A 123 -4.39 28.09 -1.83
N THR A 124 -3.88 28.52 -0.69
CA THR A 124 -2.50 28.35 -0.26
C THR A 124 -2.36 27.30 0.84
N GLU A 125 -1.11 26.93 1.19
CA GLU A 125 -0.83 26.07 2.36
C GLU A 125 -1.34 26.69 3.67
N ALA A 126 -1.30 28.02 3.81
CA ALA A 126 -1.84 28.70 4.98
C ALA A 126 -3.37 28.54 5.08
N ASP A 127 -4.07 28.64 3.95
CA ASP A 127 -5.51 28.40 3.88
C ASP A 127 -5.86 26.96 4.19
N TYR A 128 -5.12 26.01 3.57
CA TYR A 128 -5.25 24.58 3.86
C TYR A 128 -5.08 24.28 5.35
N VAL A 129 -3.99 24.74 5.95
CA VAL A 129 -3.67 24.48 7.36
C VAL A 129 -4.73 25.08 8.29
N SER A 130 -5.20 26.30 7.99
CA SER A 130 -6.28 26.93 8.76
C SER A 130 -7.57 26.12 8.69
N GLU A 131 -7.96 25.67 7.51
CA GLU A 131 -9.15 24.87 7.31
C GLU A 131 -9.02 23.48 7.95
N TRP A 132 -7.85 22.82 7.79
CA TRP A 132 -7.57 21.52 8.39
C TRP A 132 -7.66 21.57 9.92
N ILE A 133 -7.08 22.58 10.56
CA ILE A 133 -7.13 22.76 12.01
C ILE A 133 -8.56 23.00 12.50
N ASN A 134 -9.33 23.82 11.81
CA ASN A 134 -10.72 24.07 12.15
C ASN A 134 -11.57 22.79 12.01
N GLY A 135 -11.35 22.03 10.95
CA GLY A 135 -12.05 20.76 10.72
C GLY A 135 -11.69 19.69 11.75
N THR A 136 -10.40 19.50 12.05
CA THR A 136 -9.98 18.53 13.06
C THR A 136 -10.48 18.89 14.46
N ASN A 137 -10.48 20.18 14.84
CA ASN A 137 -11.11 20.63 16.09
C ASN A 137 -12.61 20.29 16.14
N THR A 138 -13.33 20.45 15.02
CA THR A 138 -14.77 20.11 14.93
C THR A 138 -14.98 18.60 15.09
N ILE A 139 -14.14 17.78 14.45
CA ILE A 139 -14.16 16.32 14.60
C ILE A 139 -13.89 15.92 16.05
N GLU A 140 -12.86 16.48 16.68
CA GLU A 140 -12.52 16.19 18.08
C GLU A 140 -13.65 16.54 19.06
N GLN A 141 -14.36 17.66 18.85
CA GLN A 141 -15.52 18.01 19.68
C GLN A 141 -16.66 17.02 19.49
N ALA A 142 -16.92 16.57 18.25
CA ALA A 142 -17.94 15.56 17.98
C ALA A 142 -17.57 14.20 18.59
N VAL A 143 -16.30 13.79 18.49
CA VAL A 143 -15.76 12.57 19.14
C VAL A 143 -15.88 12.66 20.65
N LYS A 144 -15.50 13.80 21.26
CA LYS A 144 -15.63 14.02 22.71
C LYS A 144 -17.05 13.80 23.21
N THR A 145 -18.04 14.22 22.41
CA THR A 145 -19.45 14.08 22.76
C THR A 145 -19.96 12.67 22.55
N ALA A 146 -19.62 12.05 21.42
CA ALA A 146 -20.22 10.78 20.99
C ALA A 146 -19.45 9.54 21.45
N CYS A 147 -18.11 9.63 21.57
CA CYS A 147 -17.18 8.54 21.83
C CYS A 147 -16.02 9.02 22.73
N PRO A 148 -16.28 9.38 23.99
CA PRO A 148 -15.26 9.97 24.87
C PRO A 148 -14.03 9.08 25.07
N ASP A 149 -14.15 7.76 24.93
CA ASP A 149 -13.05 6.80 25.03
C ASP A 149 -12.02 6.96 23.87
N LEU A 150 -12.39 7.63 22.80
CA LEU A 150 -11.51 7.96 21.67
C LEU A 150 -10.96 9.39 21.72
N LEU A 151 -11.20 10.11 22.82
CA LEU A 151 -10.66 11.45 22.97
C LEU A 151 -9.13 11.42 22.98
N GLY A 152 -8.51 12.28 22.17
CA GLY A 152 -7.06 12.32 21.97
C GLY A 152 -6.53 11.38 20.90
N ALA A 153 -7.42 10.66 20.19
CA ALA A 153 -7.03 9.94 18.99
C ALA A 153 -6.44 10.91 17.95
N LYS A 154 -5.33 10.49 17.34
CA LYS A 154 -4.52 11.33 16.47
C LYS A 154 -4.99 11.27 15.01
N PHE A 155 -4.49 12.22 14.23
CA PHE A 155 -4.74 12.30 12.79
C PHE A 155 -3.53 11.87 11.98
N MET A 156 -3.79 11.31 10.83
CA MET A 156 -2.86 11.12 9.74
C MET A 156 -2.92 12.36 8.83
N ALA A 157 -1.76 12.97 8.53
CA ALA A 157 -1.68 14.19 7.72
C ALA A 157 -0.31 14.34 7.02
N PRO A 158 -0.19 15.15 5.93
CA PRO A 158 -1.24 15.84 5.21
C PRO A 158 -1.94 14.99 4.14
N SER A 159 -1.40 13.79 3.82
CA SER A 159 -1.90 12.88 2.77
C SER A 159 -1.95 13.53 1.37
N PHE A 160 -0.90 14.26 1.02
CA PHE A 160 -0.77 14.88 -0.30
C PHE A 160 -0.36 13.87 -1.37
N ALA A 161 -0.87 14.06 -2.59
CA ALA A 161 -0.53 13.27 -3.78
C ALA A 161 0.90 13.52 -4.25
N GLY A 162 1.35 14.77 -4.15
CA GLY A 162 2.65 15.25 -4.59
C GLY A 162 3.64 15.47 -3.45
N ILE A 163 4.91 15.53 -3.81
CA ILE A 163 6.01 15.84 -2.88
C ILE A 163 6.43 17.32 -2.90
N GLY A 164 5.79 18.12 -3.76
CA GLY A 164 6.05 19.54 -3.93
C GLY A 164 5.15 20.13 -5.00
N VAL A 165 5.19 21.46 -5.14
CA VAL A 165 4.36 22.21 -6.09
C VAL A 165 4.81 21.99 -7.53
N ASN A 166 3.85 21.79 -8.43
CA ASN A 166 4.02 21.75 -9.88
C ASN A 166 2.72 22.15 -10.58
N SER A 167 2.57 21.87 -11.89
CA SER A 167 1.36 22.20 -12.64
C SER A 167 0.09 21.44 -12.19
N TYR A 168 0.22 20.38 -11.42
CA TYR A 168 -0.90 19.56 -10.90
C TYR A 168 -1.06 19.70 -9.39
N PHE A 169 0.04 19.73 -8.64
CA PHE A 169 0.06 19.78 -7.19
C PHE A 169 0.29 21.24 -6.75
N THR A 170 -0.70 21.82 -6.11
CA THR A 170 -0.67 23.25 -5.77
C THR A 170 -0.16 23.52 -4.35
N LEU A 171 0.02 22.49 -3.53
CA LEU A 171 0.52 22.57 -2.17
C LEU A 171 1.73 21.66 -1.97
N ALA A 172 2.63 22.06 -1.07
CA ALA A 172 3.81 21.28 -0.69
C ALA A 172 3.74 20.79 0.77
N PRO A 173 4.07 19.50 1.07
CA PRO A 173 3.98 18.97 2.43
C PRO A 173 4.86 19.73 3.42
N VAL A 174 6.09 20.08 3.05
CA VAL A 174 7.04 20.81 3.90
C VAL A 174 6.51 22.22 4.23
N GLU A 175 5.90 22.90 3.25
CA GLU A 175 5.32 24.24 3.47
C GLU A 175 4.09 24.17 4.39
N ALA A 176 3.23 23.12 4.29
CA ALA A 176 2.14 22.91 5.23
C ALA A 176 2.64 22.75 6.67
N TRP A 177 3.79 22.09 6.88
CA TRP A 177 4.43 22.00 8.19
C TRP A 177 4.94 23.37 8.69
N LYS A 178 5.56 24.17 7.83
CA LYS A 178 5.97 25.56 8.17
C LYS A 178 4.77 26.43 8.58
N GLN A 179 3.59 26.19 7.99
CA GLN A 179 2.35 26.87 8.38
C GLN A 179 1.74 26.32 9.68
N GLY A 180 2.38 25.33 10.32
CA GLY A 180 2.00 24.81 11.64
C GLY A 180 0.81 23.87 11.64
N ILE A 181 0.72 22.96 10.66
CA ILE A 181 -0.36 21.95 10.62
C ILE A 181 -0.48 21.17 11.92
N ASN A 182 0.63 20.86 12.58
CA ASN A 182 0.65 20.16 13.88
C ASN A 182 0.75 21.06 15.12
N LYS A 183 0.38 22.33 15.02
CA LYS A 183 0.48 23.26 16.17
C LYS A 183 -0.33 22.83 17.40
N ASN A 184 -1.38 22.03 17.21
CA ASN A 184 -2.21 21.47 18.27
C ASN A 184 -1.68 20.13 18.82
N GLY A 185 -0.61 19.58 18.24
CA GLY A 185 -0.05 18.29 18.63
C GLY A 185 -0.99 17.11 18.37
N ASN A 186 -1.92 17.22 17.41
CA ASN A 186 -2.91 16.17 17.10
C ASN A 186 -2.57 15.33 15.88
N VAL A 187 -1.50 15.65 15.15
CA VAL A 187 -0.94 14.73 14.14
C VAL A 187 -0.19 13.61 14.87
N GLY A 188 -0.48 12.36 14.53
CA GLY A 188 0.19 11.18 15.09
C GLY A 188 1.08 10.46 14.07
N ILE A 189 0.90 10.73 12.78
CA ILE A 189 1.66 10.10 11.71
C ILE A 189 1.68 11.00 10.48
N VAL A 190 2.86 11.11 9.87
CA VAL A 190 3.05 11.86 8.62
C VAL A 190 2.73 10.94 7.44
N SER A 191 1.81 11.35 6.60
CA SER A 191 1.34 10.60 5.43
C SER A 191 1.65 11.33 4.13
N SER A 192 2.22 10.61 3.18
CA SER A 192 2.41 11.03 1.79
C SER A 192 1.89 9.95 0.86
N HIS A 193 1.57 10.29 -0.38
CA HIS A 193 1.16 9.33 -1.40
C HIS A 193 2.25 9.13 -2.45
N ASN A 194 2.23 7.99 -3.14
CA ASN A 194 3.19 7.72 -4.21
C ASN A 194 2.65 6.78 -5.28
N TYR A 195 2.88 7.12 -6.52
CA TYR A 195 2.70 6.26 -7.69
C TYR A 195 3.96 6.30 -8.55
N MET A 196 4.27 5.18 -9.24
CA MET A 196 5.46 5.11 -10.09
C MET A 196 5.34 5.97 -11.36
N GLY A 197 4.12 6.27 -11.78
CA GLY A 197 3.74 7.10 -12.91
C GLY A 197 2.22 7.16 -13.04
N VAL A 198 1.73 7.71 -14.13
CA VAL A 198 0.29 7.79 -14.44
C VAL A 198 -0.07 6.76 -15.51
N SER A 199 -1.20 6.09 -15.38
CA SER A 199 -1.60 5.01 -16.30
C SER A 199 -1.73 5.44 -17.77
N THR A 200 -1.88 6.74 -18.02
CA THR A 200 -1.99 7.32 -19.36
C THR A 200 -0.65 7.79 -19.95
N ASP A 201 0.44 7.81 -19.17
CA ASP A 201 1.74 8.29 -19.64
C ASP A 201 2.31 7.37 -20.72
N LEU A 202 2.93 7.98 -21.74
CA LEU A 202 3.65 7.23 -22.77
C LEU A 202 4.95 6.66 -22.21
N GLY A 203 5.42 5.55 -22.80
CA GLY A 203 6.71 4.94 -22.44
C GLY A 203 6.72 4.10 -21.15
N ILE A 204 5.61 4.03 -20.42
CA ILE A 204 5.51 3.15 -19.25
C ILE A 204 5.46 1.68 -19.69
N THR A 205 6.37 0.87 -19.15
CA THR A 205 6.48 -0.57 -19.40
C THR A 205 6.72 -1.33 -18.08
N LEU A 206 6.58 -2.64 -18.09
CA LEU A 206 6.97 -3.45 -16.94
C LEU A 206 8.46 -3.27 -16.64
N GLN A 207 9.35 -3.55 -17.61
CA GLN A 207 10.81 -3.49 -17.39
C GLN A 207 11.31 -2.07 -17.10
N GLY A 208 10.83 -1.09 -17.86
CA GLY A 208 11.36 0.29 -17.74
C GLY A 208 10.80 1.08 -16.57
N THR A 209 9.67 0.64 -15.96
CA THR A 209 9.00 1.43 -14.93
C THR A 209 8.81 0.66 -13.63
N LEU A 210 8.18 -0.51 -13.67
CA LEU A 210 7.83 -1.26 -12.47
C LEU A 210 8.92 -2.25 -12.06
N MET A 211 9.41 -3.05 -12.99
CA MET A 211 10.44 -4.07 -12.74
C MET A 211 11.85 -3.47 -12.91
N ASN A 212 12.08 -2.33 -12.27
CA ASN A 212 13.35 -1.61 -12.29
C ASN A 212 13.64 -1.07 -10.89
N HIS A 213 14.61 -1.69 -10.21
CA HIS A 213 14.99 -1.34 -8.84
C HIS A 213 15.51 0.10 -8.70
N SER A 214 16.20 0.62 -9.71
CA SER A 214 16.70 2.00 -9.69
C SER A 214 15.57 3.02 -9.62
N ASN A 215 14.46 2.78 -10.34
CA ASN A 215 13.26 3.64 -10.25
C ASN A 215 12.63 3.60 -8.86
N ILE A 216 12.63 2.43 -8.22
CA ILE A 216 12.14 2.26 -6.85
C ILE A 216 12.97 3.10 -5.88
N ILE A 217 14.29 3.05 -5.98
CA ILE A 217 15.20 3.86 -5.17
C ILE A 217 14.89 5.35 -5.35
N VAL A 218 14.84 5.83 -6.58
CA VAL A 218 14.58 7.25 -6.89
C VAL A 218 13.26 7.74 -6.29
N LYS A 219 12.19 6.96 -6.44
CA LYS A 219 10.87 7.33 -5.90
C LYS A 219 10.84 7.31 -4.38
N ALA A 220 11.44 6.30 -3.75
CA ALA A 220 11.49 6.21 -2.29
C ALA A 220 12.39 7.30 -1.68
N ASP A 221 13.53 7.61 -2.30
CA ASP A 221 14.41 8.68 -1.83
C ASP A 221 13.74 10.07 -1.92
N ALA A 222 12.90 10.29 -2.94
CA ALA A 222 12.08 11.50 -3.03
C ALA A 222 11.12 11.62 -1.83
N GLN A 223 10.49 10.53 -1.41
CA GLN A 223 9.63 10.50 -0.21
C GLN A 223 10.44 10.72 1.08
N LEU A 224 11.63 10.14 1.18
CA LEU A 224 12.52 10.35 2.32
C LEU A 224 12.99 11.80 2.43
N ASN A 225 13.17 12.50 1.30
CA ASN A 225 13.48 13.93 1.29
C ASN A 225 12.34 14.76 1.85
N VAL A 226 11.08 14.43 1.55
CA VAL A 226 9.90 15.05 2.18
C VAL A 226 9.94 14.83 3.70
N SER A 227 10.13 13.59 4.14
CA SER A 227 10.23 13.26 5.57
C SER A 227 11.34 14.06 6.27
N ARG A 228 12.50 14.19 5.64
CA ARG A 228 13.62 14.99 6.16
C ARG A 228 13.26 16.48 6.23
N GLY A 229 12.72 17.04 5.14
CA GLY A 229 12.30 18.43 5.10
C GLY A 229 11.26 18.78 6.15
N ILE A 230 10.30 17.89 6.43
CA ILE A 230 9.32 18.06 7.51
C ILE A 230 10.01 18.12 8.88
N ARG A 231 10.97 17.22 9.15
CA ARG A 231 11.72 17.24 10.43
C ARG A 231 12.57 18.49 10.59
N GLU A 232 13.13 19.03 9.51
CA GLU A 232 13.95 20.26 9.53
C GLU A 232 13.14 21.52 9.85
N VAL A 233 11.89 21.57 9.42
CA VAL A 233 11.01 22.75 9.66
C VAL A 233 10.05 22.55 10.82
N GLY A 234 9.89 21.31 11.28
CA GLY A 234 8.99 20.93 12.36
C GLY A 234 9.46 21.41 13.73
N THR A 235 8.56 21.32 14.68
CA THR A 235 8.83 21.57 16.11
C THR A 235 9.35 20.30 16.78
N SER A 236 9.70 20.38 18.09
CA SER A 236 10.08 19.20 18.85
C SER A 236 9.01 18.11 18.90
N MET A 237 7.74 18.44 18.70
CA MET A 237 6.62 17.49 18.63
C MET A 237 6.61 16.67 17.34
N ASP A 238 7.29 17.14 16.30
CA ASP A 238 7.25 16.54 14.95
C ASP A 238 8.42 15.58 14.68
N LEU A 239 9.51 15.71 15.49
CA LEU A 239 10.77 15.00 15.21
C LEU A 239 10.64 13.47 15.23
N ASP A 240 9.80 12.94 16.10
CA ASP A 240 9.61 11.51 16.29
C ASP A 240 8.38 10.95 15.56
N LEU A 241 7.65 11.78 14.79
CA LEU A 241 6.49 11.32 14.04
C LEU A 241 6.92 10.28 12.99
N PRO A 242 6.28 9.11 12.97
CA PRO A 242 6.50 8.14 11.90
C PRO A 242 6.10 8.73 10.54
N PHE A 243 6.87 8.42 9.51
CA PHE A 243 6.53 8.74 8.12
C PHE A 243 6.05 7.47 7.41
N ILE A 244 4.93 7.57 6.70
CA ILE A 244 4.31 6.46 5.98
C ILE A 244 3.90 6.86 4.56
N LEU A 245 3.62 5.86 3.74
CA LEU A 245 2.83 6.06 2.53
C LEU A 245 1.37 5.70 2.83
N GLY A 246 0.54 6.73 3.05
CA GLY A 246 -0.89 6.59 3.34
C GLY A 246 -1.70 6.08 2.15
N GLU A 247 -1.18 6.29 0.94
CA GLU A 247 -1.70 5.70 -0.29
C GLU A 247 -0.57 5.51 -1.30
N HIS A 248 -0.52 4.36 -1.93
CA HIS A 248 0.36 4.13 -3.07
C HIS A 248 -0.13 2.98 -3.93
N ASN A 249 0.34 2.91 -5.16
CA ASN A 249 0.28 1.72 -6.00
C ASN A 249 1.18 1.88 -7.25
N SER A 250 1.12 0.93 -8.18
CA SER A 250 1.96 0.91 -9.39
C SER A 250 1.77 2.18 -10.23
N LEU A 251 0.57 2.44 -10.73
CA LEU A 251 0.28 3.57 -11.60
C LEU A 251 -0.98 4.30 -11.15
N ALA A 252 -0.91 5.63 -11.02
CA ALA A 252 -2.06 6.47 -10.72
C ALA A 252 -3.17 6.32 -11.77
N ARG A 253 -4.38 6.79 -11.46
CA ARG A 253 -5.60 6.63 -12.27
C ARG A 253 -5.94 5.15 -12.49
N GLN A 254 -6.16 4.42 -11.38
CA GLN A 254 -6.66 3.04 -11.30
C GLN A 254 -5.77 1.97 -11.96
N GLY A 255 -4.52 2.31 -12.31
CA GLY A 255 -3.59 1.40 -12.98
C GLY A 255 -3.86 1.19 -14.47
N ARG A 256 -2.91 0.54 -15.15
CA ARG A 256 -2.98 0.21 -16.59
C ARG A 256 -3.16 -1.29 -16.78
N PRO A 257 -4.12 -1.73 -17.63
CA PRO A 257 -4.24 -3.14 -18.01
C PRO A 257 -2.93 -3.67 -18.62
N GLY A 258 -2.58 -4.92 -18.32
CA GLY A 258 -1.35 -5.57 -18.78
C GLY A 258 -0.08 -5.16 -18.01
N LEU A 259 -0.15 -4.09 -17.21
CA LEU A 259 0.94 -3.66 -16.33
C LEU A 259 0.54 -3.83 -14.86
N SER A 260 -0.42 -3.04 -14.39
CA SER A 260 -0.80 -2.97 -12.97
C SER A 260 -1.51 -4.23 -12.45
N ASN A 261 -2.14 -5.00 -13.34
CA ASN A 261 -2.84 -6.26 -13.04
C ASN A 261 -2.02 -7.50 -13.43
N SER A 262 -0.71 -7.37 -13.57
CA SER A 262 0.19 -8.45 -13.95
C SER A 262 1.02 -8.97 -12.78
N PHE A 263 1.65 -10.12 -12.96
CA PHE A 263 2.61 -10.67 -12.02
C PHE A 263 3.84 -9.76 -11.84
N GLY A 264 4.25 -9.04 -12.89
CA GLY A 264 5.30 -8.02 -12.79
C GLY A 264 4.96 -6.91 -11.78
N ALA A 265 3.68 -6.52 -11.69
CA ALA A 265 3.26 -5.59 -10.64
C ALA A 265 3.29 -6.21 -9.22
N ALA A 266 3.09 -7.52 -9.10
CA ALA A 266 3.28 -8.22 -7.82
C ALA A 266 4.75 -8.21 -7.40
N LEU A 267 5.68 -8.46 -8.33
CA LEU A 267 7.14 -8.41 -8.08
C LEU A 267 7.60 -6.99 -7.75
N TRP A 268 7.09 -5.97 -8.48
CA TRP A 268 7.26 -4.57 -8.12
C TRP A 268 6.82 -4.32 -6.67
N GLY A 269 5.64 -4.80 -6.29
CA GLY A 269 5.11 -4.62 -4.93
C GLY A 269 5.99 -5.26 -3.86
N VAL A 270 6.64 -6.39 -4.16
CA VAL A 270 7.63 -7.00 -3.25
C VAL A 270 8.82 -6.07 -3.06
N ASP A 271 9.45 -5.65 -4.15
CA ASP A 271 10.62 -4.79 -4.11
C ASP A 271 10.31 -3.43 -3.45
N TRP A 272 9.24 -2.77 -3.89
CA TRP A 272 8.80 -1.48 -3.37
C TRP A 272 8.60 -1.50 -1.85
N ASN A 273 7.77 -2.40 -1.34
CA ASN A 273 7.45 -2.43 0.08
C ASN A 273 8.65 -2.82 0.95
N LEU A 274 9.53 -3.71 0.48
CA LEU A 274 10.72 -4.09 1.23
C LEU A 274 11.79 -3.00 1.20
N TYR A 275 11.92 -2.26 0.10
CA TYR A 275 12.80 -1.10 0.06
C TYR A 275 12.33 -0.01 1.04
N LEU A 276 11.04 0.31 1.05
CA LEU A 276 10.46 1.23 2.03
C LEU A 276 10.74 0.77 3.47
N ALA A 277 10.52 -0.51 3.77
CA ALA A 277 10.79 -1.08 5.09
C ALA A 277 12.28 -0.94 5.48
N SER A 278 13.22 -1.13 4.53
CA SER A 278 14.65 -0.95 4.76
C SER A 278 15.05 0.50 5.05
N LYS A 279 14.20 1.45 4.73
CA LYS A 279 14.36 2.90 4.97
C LYS A 279 13.55 3.41 6.16
N ASN A 280 13.01 2.51 6.99
CA ASN A 280 12.17 2.83 8.15
C ASN A 280 10.86 3.55 7.79
N ILE A 281 10.38 3.44 6.56
CA ILE A 281 8.98 3.76 6.23
C ILE A 281 8.17 2.57 6.74
N SER A 282 7.62 2.74 7.95
CA SER A 282 7.11 1.62 8.75
C SER A 282 5.77 1.07 8.29
N ARG A 283 5.12 1.76 7.36
CA ARG A 283 3.80 1.40 6.86
C ARG A 283 3.58 1.92 5.45
N SER A 284 2.91 1.13 4.64
CA SER A 284 2.47 1.51 3.30
C SER A 284 1.09 0.95 3.03
N HIS A 285 0.17 1.80 2.56
CA HIS A 285 -1.20 1.41 2.23
C HIS A 285 -1.34 1.29 0.71
N MET A 286 -1.39 0.06 0.21
CA MET A 286 -1.64 -0.18 -1.20
C MET A 286 -3.10 0.14 -1.53
N HIS A 287 -3.32 1.09 -2.43
CA HIS A 287 -4.65 1.52 -2.82
C HIS A 287 -5.45 0.36 -3.41
N GLN A 288 -6.65 0.20 -2.92
CA GLN A 288 -7.58 -0.88 -3.25
C GLN A 288 -8.92 -0.26 -3.64
N GLY A 289 -9.35 -0.44 -4.88
CA GLY A 289 -10.64 0.06 -5.35
C GLY A 289 -11.33 -0.95 -6.25
N THR A 290 -12.66 -0.94 -6.27
CA THR A 290 -13.47 -1.78 -7.15
C THR A 290 -13.14 -1.47 -8.62
N ASN A 291 -12.89 -2.49 -9.43
CA ASN A 291 -12.49 -2.41 -10.85
C ASN A 291 -11.08 -1.85 -11.11
N TYR A 292 -10.30 -1.50 -10.10
CA TYR A 292 -8.97 -0.95 -10.32
C TYR A 292 -7.99 -2.05 -10.76
N ARG A 293 -7.17 -1.76 -11.78
CA ARG A 293 -6.22 -2.75 -12.31
C ARG A 293 -5.14 -3.16 -11.32
N TYR A 294 -4.76 -2.27 -10.41
CA TYR A 294 -3.76 -2.56 -9.37
C TYR A 294 -4.33 -3.18 -8.09
N GLN A 295 -5.63 -3.47 -8.04
CA GLN A 295 -6.24 -4.05 -6.85
C GLN A 295 -5.67 -5.42 -6.49
N SER A 296 -5.64 -5.73 -5.22
CA SER A 296 -5.22 -7.06 -4.72
C SER A 296 -6.34 -8.10 -4.82
N TRP A 297 -7.60 -7.67 -4.72
CA TRP A 297 -8.79 -8.51 -4.93
C TRP A 297 -9.98 -7.67 -5.38
N GLN A 298 -10.85 -8.28 -6.15
CA GLN A 298 -12.13 -7.73 -6.52
C GLN A 298 -13.21 -8.30 -5.59
N PRO A 299 -13.88 -7.47 -4.78
CA PRO A 299 -14.82 -7.97 -3.75
C PRO A 299 -16.16 -8.44 -4.32
N ILE A 300 -16.57 -7.92 -5.46
CA ILE A 300 -17.85 -8.20 -6.11
C ILE A 300 -17.66 -8.40 -7.62
N GLN A 301 -18.53 -9.19 -8.22
CA GLN A 301 -18.59 -9.30 -9.67
C GLN A 301 -19.12 -8.01 -10.28
N THR A 302 -18.44 -7.50 -11.30
CA THR A 302 -18.88 -6.37 -12.14
C THR A 302 -18.79 -6.73 -13.63
N ASN A 303 -19.23 -5.82 -14.49
CA ASN A 303 -19.03 -5.95 -15.94
C ASN A 303 -17.58 -5.65 -16.39
N LEU A 304 -16.75 -5.09 -15.51
CA LEU A 304 -15.36 -4.71 -15.82
C LEU A 304 -14.34 -5.67 -15.20
N SER A 305 -14.68 -6.35 -14.11
CA SER A 305 -13.76 -7.22 -13.41
C SER A 305 -14.49 -8.36 -12.69
N THR A 306 -13.93 -9.57 -12.78
CA THR A 306 -14.43 -10.74 -12.04
C THR A 306 -14.11 -10.62 -10.55
N ILE A 307 -15.01 -11.14 -9.70
CA ILE A 307 -14.72 -11.35 -8.27
C ILE A 307 -13.43 -12.17 -8.11
N GLY A 308 -12.68 -11.92 -7.04
CA GLY A 308 -11.58 -12.79 -6.65
C GLY A 308 -10.21 -12.13 -6.54
N THR A 309 -9.23 -12.94 -6.25
CA THR A 309 -7.82 -12.57 -6.05
C THR A 309 -7.20 -12.09 -7.34
N LYS A 310 -6.33 -11.07 -7.25
CA LYS A 310 -5.62 -10.48 -8.39
C LYS A 310 -4.11 -10.58 -8.18
N PRO A 311 -3.29 -10.46 -9.25
CA PRO A 311 -1.84 -10.66 -9.16
C PRO A 311 -1.13 -9.89 -8.03
N PRO A 312 -1.42 -8.59 -7.75
CA PRO A 312 -0.74 -7.86 -6.66
C PRO A 312 -0.90 -8.50 -5.28
N TYR A 313 -1.97 -9.25 -5.04
CA TYR A 313 -2.17 -9.96 -3.78
C TYR A 313 -1.04 -10.94 -3.45
N TYR A 314 -0.49 -11.62 -4.45
CA TYR A 314 0.59 -12.59 -4.26
C TYR A 314 1.90 -11.90 -3.84
N GLY A 315 2.15 -10.69 -4.35
CA GLY A 315 3.23 -9.84 -3.84
C GLY A 315 3.05 -9.50 -2.37
N ASN A 316 1.82 -9.16 -1.96
CA ASN A 316 1.50 -8.88 -0.56
C ASN A 316 1.72 -10.10 0.36
N LEU A 317 1.45 -11.32 -0.12
CA LEU A 317 1.75 -12.55 0.64
C LEU A 317 3.25 -12.73 0.86
N ALA A 318 4.07 -12.50 -0.18
CA ALA A 318 5.52 -12.60 -0.07
C ALA A 318 6.08 -11.54 0.90
N VAL A 319 5.63 -10.28 0.79
CA VAL A 319 6.01 -9.22 1.74
C VAL A 319 5.61 -9.58 3.16
N ALA A 320 4.38 -10.04 3.38
CA ALA A 320 3.90 -10.44 4.70
C ALA A 320 4.73 -11.57 5.31
N ALA A 321 5.10 -12.57 4.51
CA ALA A 321 5.95 -13.67 4.95
C ALA A 321 7.37 -13.20 5.30
N PHE A 322 7.92 -12.27 4.52
CA PHE A 322 9.25 -11.72 4.80
C PHE A 322 9.26 -10.81 6.02
N LEU A 323 8.20 -10.04 6.24
CA LEU A 323 8.03 -9.16 7.40
C LEU A 323 7.46 -9.87 8.64
N HIS A 324 7.39 -11.20 8.63
CA HIS A 324 6.84 -11.98 9.75
C HIS A 324 7.46 -11.60 11.10
N LYS A 325 6.60 -11.35 12.07
CA LYS A 325 6.94 -11.15 13.48
C LYS A 325 6.26 -12.21 14.33
N PRO A 326 7.02 -13.09 15.00
CA PRO A 326 6.42 -14.14 15.83
C PRO A 326 5.66 -13.58 17.05
N SER A 327 5.96 -12.37 17.49
CA SER A 327 5.22 -11.68 18.55
C SER A 327 5.28 -10.15 18.35
N PRO A 328 4.37 -9.38 18.95
CA PRO A 328 4.41 -7.90 18.91
C PRO A 328 5.70 -7.30 19.47
N SER A 329 6.34 -7.96 20.44
CA SER A 329 7.60 -7.53 21.07
C SER A 329 8.84 -7.82 20.22
N THR A 330 8.70 -8.61 19.14
CA THR A 330 9.80 -8.94 18.24
C THR A 330 10.29 -7.67 17.53
N ARG A 331 11.59 -7.37 17.64
CA ARG A 331 12.24 -6.35 16.84
C ARG A 331 12.58 -6.93 15.47
N LEU A 332 12.06 -6.32 14.43
CA LEU A 332 12.35 -6.67 13.05
C LEU A 332 13.12 -5.53 12.41
N HIS A 333 14.26 -5.83 11.81
CA HIS A 333 15.04 -4.90 10.99
C HIS A 333 15.22 -5.47 9.59
N ILE A 334 14.96 -4.64 8.58
CA ILE A 334 15.13 -4.99 7.17
C ILE A 334 16.32 -4.22 6.62
N SER A 335 17.26 -4.94 6.01
CA SER A 335 18.37 -4.34 5.27
C SER A 335 18.21 -4.59 3.78
N HIS A 336 18.32 -3.54 2.99
CA HIS A 336 18.55 -3.66 1.56
C HIS A 336 20.02 -4.06 1.33
N LEU A 337 20.23 -5.13 0.57
CA LEU A 337 21.55 -5.57 0.15
C LEU A 337 21.85 -5.00 -1.23
N VAL A 338 22.98 -4.30 -1.36
CA VAL A 338 23.33 -3.61 -2.61
C VAL A 338 23.45 -4.62 -3.75
N SER A 339 22.68 -4.44 -4.82
CA SER A 339 22.79 -5.19 -6.08
C SER A 339 23.58 -4.39 -7.10
N SER A 340 24.31 -5.09 -7.96
CA SER A 340 25.03 -4.47 -9.09
C SER A 340 24.14 -4.26 -10.32
N THR A 341 22.87 -4.65 -10.26
CA THR A 341 21.93 -4.56 -11.38
C THR A 341 20.61 -3.91 -10.96
N GLU A 342 19.98 -3.18 -11.87
CA GLU A 342 18.65 -2.61 -11.71
C GLU A 342 17.51 -3.65 -11.88
N SER A 343 17.85 -4.83 -12.36
CA SER A 343 16.89 -5.91 -12.61
C SER A 343 16.84 -6.93 -11.48
N ALA A 344 17.38 -6.64 -10.31
CA ALA A 344 17.24 -7.49 -9.12
C ALA A 344 17.36 -6.67 -7.84
N ALA A 345 16.63 -7.10 -6.82
CA ALA A 345 16.78 -6.57 -5.47
C ALA A 345 16.93 -7.70 -4.44
N GLN A 346 17.68 -7.43 -3.40
CA GLN A 346 18.00 -8.39 -2.37
C GLN A 346 17.82 -7.76 -0.98
N TYR A 347 17.26 -8.53 -0.07
CA TYR A 347 16.93 -8.07 1.28
C TYR A 347 17.32 -9.10 2.33
N ALA A 348 17.73 -8.61 3.50
CA ALA A 348 17.95 -9.41 4.69
C ALA A 348 17.02 -8.96 5.82
N ALA A 349 16.41 -9.91 6.51
CA ALA A 349 15.60 -9.66 7.69
C ALA A 349 16.27 -10.18 8.94
N TYR A 350 16.40 -9.30 9.93
CA TYR A 350 16.96 -9.59 11.23
C TYR A 350 15.87 -9.55 12.30
N THR A 351 15.71 -10.66 12.99
CA THR A 351 14.79 -10.79 14.11
C THR A 351 15.59 -10.74 15.41
N ASN A 352 15.35 -9.73 16.25
CA ASN A 352 16.13 -9.51 17.49
C ASN A 352 17.65 -9.53 17.24
N ASN A 353 18.11 -8.87 16.17
CA ASN A 353 19.48 -8.76 15.68
C ASN A 353 20.08 -10.07 15.09
N THR A 354 19.30 -11.14 14.96
CA THR A 354 19.75 -12.38 14.32
C THR A 354 19.22 -12.42 12.89
N LEU A 355 20.07 -12.75 11.91
CA LEU A 355 19.65 -12.97 10.52
C LEU A 355 18.72 -14.17 10.46
N THR A 356 17.50 -13.98 9.97
CA THR A 356 16.48 -15.04 9.91
C THR A 356 15.96 -15.30 8.53
N ARG A 357 16.02 -14.32 7.62
CA ARG A 357 15.52 -14.49 6.25
C ARG A 357 16.35 -13.67 5.26
N LEU A 358 16.53 -14.24 4.07
CA LEU A 358 16.96 -13.54 2.88
C LEU A 358 15.84 -13.54 1.86
N LEU A 359 15.76 -12.51 1.04
CA LEU A 359 14.85 -12.45 -0.10
C LEU A 359 15.61 -11.96 -1.32
N VAL A 360 15.35 -12.60 -2.44
CA VAL A 360 15.73 -12.12 -3.76
C VAL A 360 14.47 -11.95 -4.60
N VAL A 361 14.34 -10.82 -5.27
CA VAL A 361 13.38 -10.62 -6.35
C VAL A 361 14.14 -10.34 -7.63
N ASP A 362 13.90 -11.17 -8.64
CA ASP A 362 14.42 -11.00 -9.98
C ASP A 362 13.39 -10.24 -10.83
N LEU A 363 13.79 -9.09 -11.31
CA LEU A 363 12.98 -8.12 -12.03
C LEU A 363 13.25 -8.11 -13.54
N HIS A 364 14.03 -9.06 -14.08
CA HIS A 364 14.09 -9.25 -15.53
C HIS A 364 12.72 -9.68 -16.02
N THR A 365 12.17 -8.99 -17.03
CA THR A 365 10.90 -9.40 -17.61
C THR A 365 11.07 -10.66 -18.46
N TYR A 366 10.28 -11.66 -18.16
CA TYR A 366 10.06 -12.83 -18.99
C TYR A 366 8.58 -12.91 -19.34
N ASN A 367 8.22 -12.56 -20.56
CA ASN A 367 6.83 -12.50 -21.00
C ASN A 367 6.50 -13.71 -21.86
N THR A 368 5.47 -14.45 -21.49
CA THR A 368 5.02 -15.64 -22.21
C THR A 368 4.03 -15.31 -23.32
N THR A 369 3.31 -14.20 -23.22
CA THR A 369 2.23 -13.85 -24.15
C THR A 369 2.60 -12.73 -25.13
N ALA A 370 3.62 -11.92 -24.86
CA ALA A 370 3.89 -10.66 -25.57
C ALA A 370 4.51 -10.83 -26.98
N ASN A 371 4.95 -12.02 -27.39
CA ASN A 371 5.80 -12.17 -28.58
C ASN A 371 5.29 -13.12 -29.65
N ASN A 372 4.06 -13.61 -29.59
CA ASN A 372 3.55 -14.64 -30.56
C ASN A 372 4.54 -15.82 -30.77
N PHE A 373 5.34 -16.14 -29.76
CA PHE A 373 6.30 -17.25 -29.86
C PHE A 373 5.54 -18.57 -29.94
N THR A 374 5.67 -19.26 -31.05
CA THR A 374 5.21 -20.63 -31.22
C THR A 374 6.06 -21.63 -30.42
N THR A 375 7.24 -21.20 -29.95
CA THR A 375 8.13 -21.94 -29.05
C THR A 375 8.74 -20.95 -28.06
N PRO A 376 8.30 -20.94 -26.79
CA PRO A 376 8.95 -20.12 -25.77
C PRO A 376 10.40 -20.60 -25.58
N PHE A 377 11.35 -19.67 -25.57
CA PHE A 377 12.71 -19.99 -25.14
C PHE A 377 12.71 -20.35 -23.66
N ALA A 378 13.61 -21.22 -23.25
CA ALA A 378 13.74 -21.60 -21.85
C ALA A 378 13.94 -20.35 -20.97
N ARG A 379 13.12 -20.22 -19.91
CA ARG A 379 13.20 -19.10 -18.98
C ARG A 379 14.59 -19.03 -18.35
N PRO A 380 15.33 -17.93 -18.51
CA PRO A 380 16.63 -17.76 -17.89
C PRO A 380 16.54 -17.79 -16.36
N LYS A 381 17.68 -18.07 -15.74
CA LYS A 381 17.81 -18.12 -14.30
C LYS A 381 19.14 -17.48 -13.90
N ASP A 382 19.14 -16.73 -12.80
CA ASP A 382 20.32 -16.15 -12.20
C ASP A 382 20.63 -16.83 -10.87
N VAL A 383 21.92 -16.92 -10.51
CA VAL A 383 22.38 -17.50 -9.26
C VAL A 383 22.88 -16.40 -8.35
N TYR A 384 22.18 -16.22 -7.24
CA TYR A 384 22.53 -15.26 -6.18
C TYR A 384 23.29 -15.98 -5.08
N LYS A 385 24.43 -15.42 -4.65
CA LYS A 385 25.31 -16.00 -3.63
C LYS A 385 25.39 -15.09 -2.42
N PHE A 386 25.18 -15.67 -1.25
CA PHE A 386 25.24 -14.97 0.03
C PHE A 386 26.33 -15.58 0.90
N GLN A 387 27.31 -14.76 1.31
CA GLN A 387 28.23 -15.13 2.37
C GLN A 387 27.50 -14.94 3.70
N LEU A 388 27.22 -16.03 4.38
CA LEU A 388 26.48 -16.01 5.63
C LEU A 388 27.39 -15.84 6.85
N PRO A 389 26.90 -15.26 7.97
CA PRO A 389 27.61 -15.32 9.26
C PRO A 389 27.88 -16.75 9.70
N SER A 390 28.97 -16.96 10.46
CA SER A 390 29.38 -18.27 10.91
C SER A 390 28.42 -18.98 11.86
N CYS A 391 27.46 -18.24 12.44
CA CYS A 391 26.37 -18.82 13.23
C CYS A 391 25.34 -19.54 12.37
N CYS A 392 25.17 -19.14 11.10
CA CYS A 392 24.22 -19.78 10.19
C CYS A 392 24.79 -21.13 9.72
N LYS A 393 24.13 -22.21 10.07
CA LYS A 393 24.58 -23.57 9.75
C LYS A 393 23.46 -24.40 9.15
N GLY A 394 23.86 -25.44 8.41
CA GLY A 394 22.93 -26.43 7.89
C GLY A 394 22.24 -25.99 6.60
N GLU A 395 20.98 -25.66 6.65
CA GLU A 395 20.11 -25.57 5.47
C GLU A 395 19.21 -24.35 5.55
N GLY A 396 18.93 -23.74 4.39
CA GLY A 396 17.92 -22.70 4.23
C GLY A 396 16.61 -23.27 3.69
N LYS A 397 15.45 -22.89 4.27
CA LYS A 397 14.14 -23.28 3.75
C LYS A 397 13.66 -22.26 2.74
N VAL A 398 13.33 -22.72 1.53
CA VAL A 398 12.93 -21.85 0.41
C VAL A 398 11.43 -21.80 0.23
N LYS A 399 10.91 -20.59 0.03
CA LYS A 399 9.53 -20.30 -0.41
C LYS A 399 9.60 -19.43 -1.66
N ARG A 400 8.84 -19.79 -2.70
CA ARG A 400 8.92 -19.11 -3.99
C ARG A 400 7.61 -18.42 -4.36
N LEU A 401 7.73 -17.22 -4.92
CA LEU A 401 6.67 -16.48 -5.59
C LEU A 401 6.86 -16.67 -7.10
N MET A 402 5.94 -17.35 -7.76
CA MET A 402 6.09 -17.83 -9.13
C MET A 402 4.82 -17.62 -9.96
N ALA A 403 5.04 -17.37 -11.25
CA ALA A 403 4.04 -17.45 -12.32
C ALA A 403 4.73 -17.91 -13.61
N GLU A 404 4.00 -18.07 -14.70
CA GLU A 404 4.59 -18.41 -16.00
C GLU A 404 5.49 -17.30 -16.55
N GLY A 405 5.12 -16.03 -16.35
CA GLY A 405 5.91 -14.87 -16.76
C GLY A 405 5.46 -13.60 -16.07
N SER A 406 6.18 -12.49 -16.31
CA SER A 406 5.86 -11.17 -15.72
C SER A 406 4.50 -10.62 -16.15
N ASP A 407 4.03 -11.00 -17.35
CA ASP A 407 2.75 -10.61 -17.93
C ASP A 407 1.56 -11.47 -17.46
N ALA A 408 1.81 -12.53 -16.66
CA ALA A 408 0.78 -13.42 -16.15
C ALA A 408 -0.25 -12.67 -15.30
N THR A 409 -1.54 -12.92 -15.56
CA THR A 409 -2.67 -12.37 -14.81
C THR A 409 -3.39 -13.42 -13.97
N SER A 410 -2.97 -14.69 -14.08
CA SER A 410 -3.49 -15.87 -13.36
C SER A 410 -2.40 -16.94 -13.24
N GLY A 411 -2.71 -18.06 -12.59
CA GLY A 411 -1.75 -19.16 -12.41
C GLY A 411 -0.56 -18.81 -11.50
N ILE A 412 -0.69 -17.77 -10.68
CA ILE A 412 0.34 -17.33 -9.75
C ILE A 412 0.31 -18.21 -8.52
N THR A 413 1.49 -18.49 -7.95
CA THR A 413 1.59 -19.27 -6.73
C THR A 413 2.56 -18.64 -5.73
N TRP A 414 2.20 -18.74 -4.46
CA TRP A 414 3.07 -18.49 -3.32
C TRP A 414 3.39 -19.82 -2.63
N ASP A 415 4.64 -20.23 -2.63
CA ASP A 415 5.13 -21.50 -2.08
C ASP A 415 4.34 -22.72 -2.61
N GLY A 416 3.96 -22.71 -3.90
CA GLY A 416 3.21 -23.77 -4.57
C GLY A 416 1.72 -23.82 -4.20
N TYR A 417 1.18 -22.77 -3.56
CA TYR A 417 -0.24 -22.60 -3.29
C TYR A 417 -0.82 -21.47 -4.16
N SER A 418 -1.98 -21.71 -4.74
CA SER A 418 -2.84 -20.68 -5.32
C SER A 418 -3.82 -20.17 -4.27
N PHE A 419 -4.17 -18.90 -4.41
CA PHE A 419 -5.20 -18.22 -3.63
C PHE A 419 -6.33 -17.70 -4.54
N ASP A 420 -6.42 -18.26 -5.75
CA ASP A 420 -7.44 -17.88 -6.71
C ASP A 420 -8.84 -18.22 -6.18
N TYR A 421 -9.79 -17.32 -6.45
CA TYR A 421 -11.14 -17.44 -5.93
C TYR A 421 -11.83 -18.70 -6.44
N GLU A 422 -11.62 -19.03 -7.72
CA GLU A 422 -12.21 -20.17 -8.41
C GLU A 422 -11.76 -21.51 -7.82
N LEU A 423 -10.60 -21.56 -7.19
CA LEU A 423 -10.04 -22.78 -6.59
C LEU A 423 -10.45 -22.96 -5.12
N GLY A 424 -10.59 -21.87 -4.38
CA GLY A 424 -10.82 -21.97 -2.95
C GLY A 424 -11.31 -20.70 -2.28
N GLU A 425 -11.95 -19.80 -3.03
CA GLU A 425 -12.48 -18.54 -2.51
C GLU A 425 -11.42 -17.71 -1.75
N GLY A 426 -10.21 -17.68 -2.30
CA GLY A 426 -9.06 -16.98 -1.69
C GLY A 426 -8.37 -17.74 -0.55
N ARG A 427 -8.78 -18.96 -0.24
CA ARG A 427 -8.05 -19.86 0.68
C ARG A 427 -6.87 -20.50 -0.05
N PRO A 428 -5.78 -20.86 0.65
CA PRO A 428 -4.64 -21.51 0.02
C PRO A 428 -5.00 -22.91 -0.50
N VAL A 429 -4.84 -23.14 -1.78
CA VAL A 429 -5.03 -24.44 -2.44
C VAL A 429 -3.70 -24.91 -3.02
N ARG A 430 -3.26 -26.11 -2.66
CA ARG A 430 -2.01 -26.69 -3.15
C ARG A 430 -2.15 -27.06 -4.63
N ILE A 431 -1.21 -26.57 -5.48
CA ILE A 431 -1.16 -26.90 -6.89
C ILE A 431 -0.27 -28.12 -7.08
N ALA A 432 -0.88 -29.25 -7.51
CA ALA A 432 -0.24 -30.57 -7.52
C ALA A 432 1.01 -30.64 -8.39
N ASN A 433 0.99 -29.98 -9.55
CA ASN A 433 2.07 -30.05 -10.54
C ASN A 433 3.25 -29.12 -10.27
N ILE A 434 3.22 -28.34 -9.18
CA ILE A 434 4.31 -27.45 -8.81
C ILE A 434 5.20 -28.13 -7.77
N THR A 435 6.43 -28.42 -8.18
CA THR A 435 7.47 -28.91 -7.27
C THR A 435 7.89 -27.79 -6.34
N ARG A 436 7.90 -28.05 -5.03
CA ARG A 436 8.43 -27.14 -4.02
C ARG A 436 9.87 -27.52 -3.74
N GLU A 437 10.79 -26.60 -4.01
CA GLU A 437 12.13 -26.71 -3.46
C GLU A 437 12.04 -26.38 -1.96
N LYS A 438 12.50 -27.29 -1.13
CA LYS A 438 12.33 -27.14 0.31
C LYS A 438 13.58 -26.66 1.02
N ILE A 439 14.75 -27.00 0.53
CA ILE A 439 15.99 -26.90 1.26
C ILE A 439 17.13 -26.51 0.31
N LEU A 440 17.94 -25.54 0.73
CA LEU A 440 19.20 -25.17 0.09
C LEU A 440 20.32 -25.39 1.10
N SER A 441 21.36 -26.11 0.70
CA SER A 441 22.54 -26.35 1.54
C SER A 441 23.46 -25.12 1.58
N ILE A 442 23.99 -24.83 2.77
CA ILE A 442 25.11 -23.89 2.95
C ILE A 442 26.39 -24.67 2.75
N ASP A 443 27.30 -24.22 1.88
CA ASP A 443 28.53 -24.91 1.58
C ASP A 443 29.53 -24.83 2.76
N GLY A 444 30.63 -25.59 2.65
CA GLY A 444 31.68 -25.63 3.70
C GLY A 444 32.42 -24.30 3.92
N LYS A 445 32.19 -23.29 3.07
CA LYS A 445 32.72 -21.93 3.20
C LYS A 445 31.69 -20.95 3.75
N GLY A 446 30.47 -21.42 4.08
CA GLY A 446 29.37 -20.59 4.56
C GLY A 446 28.65 -19.83 3.45
N VAL A 447 28.74 -20.29 2.20
CA VAL A 447 28.04 -19.65 1.08
C VAL A 447 26.71 -20.37 0.80
N LEU A 448 25.64 -19.60 0.79
CA LEU A 448 24.33 -20.02 0.30
C LEU A 448 24.16 -19.57 -1.16
N SER A 449 23.83 -20.49 -2.05
CA SER A 449 23.54 -20.19 -3.46
C SER A 449 22.05 -20.41 -3.75
N VAL A 450 21.39 -19.42 -4.32
CA VAL A 450 19.96 -19.46 -4.66
C VAL A 450 19.79 -19.21 -6.15
N GLU A 451 19.23 -20.19 -6.87
CA GLU A 451 18.87 -20.04 -8.27
C GLU A 451 17.48 -19.42 -8.37
N ILE A 452 17.36 -18.30 -9.09
CA ILE A 452 16.12 -17.53 -9.24
C ILE A 452 15.79 -17.43 -10.74
N PRO A 453 14.68 -18.00 -11.20
CA PRO A 453 14.17 -17.74 -12.54
C PRO A 453 13.81 -16.26 -12.73
N TRP A 454 14.10 -15.70 -13.90
CA TRP A 454 13.63 -14.36 -14.24
C TRP A 454 12.14 -14.17 -13.93
N SER A 455 11.74 -12.97 -13.58
CA SER A 455 10.36 -12.66 -13.16
C SER A 455 9.87 -13.55 -12.01
N SER A 456 10.65 -13.71 -10.96
CA SER A 456 10.22 -14.46 -9.78
C SER A 456 10.89 -13.93 -8.51
N ALA A 457 10.44 -14.42 -7.34
CA ALA A 457 11.09 -14.13 -6.09
C ALA A 457 11.19 -15.37 -5.20
N ALA A 458 12.18 -15.37 -4.31
CA ALA A 458 12.32 -16.40 -3.29
C ALA A 458 12.71 -15.80 -1.94
N ILE A 459 12.09 -16.34 -0.89
CA ILE A 459 12.52 -16.15 0.50
C ILE A 459 13.27 -17.40 0.93
N VAL A 460 14.40 -17.21 1.58
CA VAL A 460 15.14 -18.27 2.27
C VAL A 460 15.08 -17.99 3.76
N GLU A 461 14.46 -18.89 4.50
CA GLU A 461 14.43 -18.87 5.97
C GLU A 461 15.69 -19.58 6.50
N LEU A 462 16.39 -18.95 7.41
CA LEU A 462 17.67 -19.37 7.96
C LEU A 462 17.57 -19.65 9.46
N ASP A 463 18.41 -20.56 9.92
CA ASP A 463 18.65 -20.82 11.33
C ASP A 463 20.07 -20.34 11.66
N CYS A 464 20.18 -19.14 12.14
CA CYS A 464 21.40 -18.49 12.55
C CYS A 464 21.38 -18.22 14.07
#